data_7bd6316eb827b61b47e5bbc060a808f9
#
_entry.id   7bd6316eb827b61b47e5bbc060a808f9
#
_cell.length_a   1.000
_cell.length_b   1.000
_cell.length_c   1.000
_cell.angle_alpha   90.00
_cell.angle_beta   90.00
_cell.angle_gamma   90.00
#
_symmetry.space_group_name_H-M   'P 1'
#
loop_
_entity.id
_entity.type
_entity.pdbx_description
1 polymer ?
#
loop_
_entity_poly.entity_id
_entity_poly.type
_entity_poly.pdbx_seq_one_letter_code
_entity_poly.pdbx_strand_id
1 'polypeptide(L)'
;LVGAIAWAGLFLDAWRIGQPLSLRLPHRRAIVGVNGILCFSVAGTLLFGAHLAASQRDWLTQFVNGNIGEANHGRYNILLAGGDSGADRWGLRPDSLTVASIDATTGRTVMIGLPRNMQNFKFREGSVMAEQFPRGFDCDDCYLNGVSTWAEDHTDLFDSDTPGMDATVMAVEGITGLDLNYWVMVNMKGF
;
A
#
# COMPACT_ATOMS: atom_id res chain seq x y z
N LEU A 1 15.79 2.71 22.28
CA LEU A 1 15.91 2.98 23.73
C LEU A 1 17.34 3.29 24.13
N VAL A 2 18.35 2.47 23.77
CA VAL A 2 19.77 2.65 24.10
C VAL A 2 20.31 4.02 23.65
N GLY A 3 19.97 4.44 22.42
CA GLY A 3 20.39 5.75 21.88
C GLY A 3 19.83 6.93 22.67
N ALA A 4 18.57 6.85 23.12
CA ALA A 4 17.95 7.89 23.94
C ALA A 4 18.59 8.02 25.34
N ILE A 5 18.96 6.90 25.95
CA ILE A 5 19.66 6.86 27.25
C ILE A 5 21.06 7.44 27.11
N ALA A 6 21.82 7.04 26.09
CA ALA A 6 23.14 7.59 25.81
C ALA A 6 23.09 9.10 25.56
N TRP A 7 22.11 9.57 24.77
CA TRP A 7 21.91 11.00 24.50
C TRP A 7 21.56 11.79 25.77
N ALA A 8 20.66 11.26 26.62
CA ALA A 8 20.35 11.88 27.91
C ALA A 8 21.57 11.97 28.83
N GLY A 9 22.41 10.93 28.85
CA GLY A 9 23.68 10.94 29.59
C GLY A 9 24.64 12.02 29.10
N LEU A 10 24.85 12.13 27.79
CA LEU A 10 25.69 13.16 27.19
C LEU A 10 25.16 14.60 27.47
N PHE A 11 23.84 14.76 27.45
CA PHE A 11 23.22 16.05 27.80
C PHE A 11 23.46 16.44 29.26
N LEU A 12 23.28 15.48 30.18
CA LEU A 12 23.57 15.74 31.62
C LEU A 12 25.04 16.05 31.87
N ASP A 13 25.95 15.37 31.19
CA ASP A 13 27.37 15.62 31.32
C ASP A 13 27.77 16.98 30.74
N ALA A 14 27.27 17.36 29.57
CA ALA A 14 27.46 18.69 28.98
C ALA A 14 26.90 19.79 29.88
N TRP A 15 25.77 19.58 30.52
CA TRP A 15 25.19 20.54 31.49
C TRP A 15 26.06 20.67 32.73
N ARG A 16 26.62 19.57 33.24
CA ARG A 16 27.51 19.54 34.39
C ARG A 16 28.84 20.27 34.11
N ILE A 17 29.43 20.05 32.92
CA ILE A 17 30.69 20.70 32.51
C ILE A 17 30.46 22.19 32.25
N GLY A 18 29.37 22.56 31.61
CA GLY A 18 29.05 23.93 31.23
C GLY A 18 28.67 24.87 32.41
N GLN A 19 28.33 24.29 33.57
CA GLN A 19 27.92 25.01 34.81
C GLN A 19 27.05 26.25 34.54
N PRO A 20 25.93 26.17 33.83
CA PRO A 20 25.17 27.34 33.41
C PRO A 20 24.61 28.16 34.57
N LEU A 21 24.56 27.59 35.77
CA LEU A 21 24.09 28.24 36.98
C LEU A 21 25.08 29.29 37.51
N SER A 22 26.37 29.21 37.16
CA SER A 22 27.40 30.16 37.54
C SER A 22 27.44 31.41 36.66
N LEU A 23 26.72 31.45 35.55
CA LEU A 23 26.71 32.53 34.60
C LEU A 23 25.74 33.65 34.98
N ARG A 24 26.05 34.91 34.50
CA ARG A 24 25.15 36.05 34.62
C ARG A 24 23.78 35.75 33.96
N LEU A 25 22.71 36.28 34.51
CA LEU A 25 21.33 36.06 34.13
C LEU A 25 21.05 36.08 32.60
N PRO A 26 21.55 37.08 31.83
CA PRO A 26 21.30 37.13 30.38
C PRO A 26 21.97 35.96 29.64
N HIS A 27 23.20 35.62 29.96
CA HIS A 27 23.93 34.51 29.35
C HIS A 27 23.31 33.15 29.71
N ARG A 28 22.86 32.99 30.95
CA ARG A 28 22.17 31.79 31.41
C ARG A 28 20.87 31.59 30.64
N ARG A 29 20.07 32.65 30.44
CA ARG A 29 18.82 32.55 29.65
C ARG A 29 19.10 32.18 28.18
N ALA A 30 20.14 32.74 27.58
CA ALA A 30 20.54 32.44 26.21
C ALA A 30 20.96 30.96 26.07
N ILE A 31 21.81 30.45 26.97
CA ILE A 31 22.26 29.05 26.93
C ILE A 31 21.10 28.08 27.14
N VAL A 32 20.21 28.36 28.12
CA VAL A 32 19.02 27.55 28.36
C VAL A 32 18.09 27.53 27.13
N GLY A 33 17.89 28.68 26.49
CA GLY A 33 17.09 28.81 25.29
C GLY A 33 17.68 28.03 24.11
N VAL A 34 18.97 28.20 23.82
CA VAL A 34 19.66 27.47 22.74
C VAL A 34 19.62 25.95 22.98
N ASN A 35 19.93 25.50 24.20
CA ASN A 35 19.87 24.09 24.55
C ASN A 35 18.45 23.53 24.44
N GLY A 36 17.45 24.30 24.88
CA GLY A 36 16.05 23.91 24.71
C GLY A 36 15.67 23.68 23.24
N ILE A 37 16.00 24.64 22.36
CA ILE A 37 15.74 24.53 20.92
C ILE A 37 16.45 23.30 20.32
N LEU A 38 17.74 23.12 20.66
CA LEU A 38 18.51 21.97 20.18
C LEU A 38 17.90 20.62 20.64
N CYS A 39 17.51 20.53 21.91
CA CYS A 39 16.89 19.31 22.46
C CYS A 39 15.56 19.00 21.77
N PHE A 40 14.70 20.01 21.61
CA PHE A 40 13.43 19.81 20.90
C PHE A 40 13.62 19.47 19.42
N SER A 41 14.60 20.07 18.75
CA SER A 41 14.93 19.76 17.36
C SER A 41 15.40 18.31 17.21
N VAL A 42 16.33 17.86 18.05
CA VAL A 42 16.84 16.48 18.02
C VAL A 42 15.73 15.49 18.38
N ALA A 43 14.97 15.74 19.45
CA ALA A 43 13.85 14.90 19.84
C ALA A 43 12.79 14.81 18.74
N GLY A 44 12.42 15.93 18.13
CA GLY A 44 11.47 16.00 17.02
C GLY A 44 11.95 15.21 15.81
N THR A 45 13.21 15.35 15.42
CA THR A 45 13.80 14.60 14.30
C THR A 45 13.82 13.10 14.58
N LEU A 46 14.19 12.69 15.79
CA LEU A 46 14.20 11.26 16.17
C LEU A 46 12.79 10.66 16.22
N LEU A 47 11.80 11.39 16.75
CA LEU A 47 10.40 10.96 16.76
C LEU A 47 9.82 10.87 15.35
N PHE A 48 10.11 11.85 14.50
CA PHE A 48 9.70 11.84 13.11
C PHE A 48 10.34 10.67 12.34
N GLY A 49 11.65 10.45 12.51
CA GLY A 49 12.35 9.31 11.92
C GLY A 49 11.81 7.96 12.41
N ALA A 50 11.50 7.84 13.72
CA ALA A 50 10.89 6.65 14.27
C ALA A 50 9.48 6.42 13.72
N HIS A 51 8.68 7.48 13.54
CA HIS A 51 7.36 7.40 12.94
C HIS A 51 7.42 6.96 11.47
N LEU A 52 8.35 7.53 10.69
CA LEU A 52 8.58 7.10 9.30
C LEU A 52 9.00 5.63 9.23
N ALA A 53 9.92 5.20 10.09
CA ALA A 53 10.38 3.81 10.14
C ALA A 53 9.27 2.84 10.55
N ALA A 54 8.40 3.24 11.49
CA ALA A 54 7.23 2.46 11.88
C ALA A 54 6.23 2.34 10.73
N SER A 55 5.91 3.46 10.06
CA SER A 55 5.00 3.46 8.91
C SER A 55 5.53 2.60 7.76
N GLN A 56 6.84 2.67 7.46
CA GLN A 56 7.46 1.80 6.46
C GLN A 56 7.44 0.33 6.87
N ARG A 57 7.66 0.03 8.17
CA ARG A 57 7.59 -1.33 8.68
C ARG A 57 6.17 -1.87 8.60
N ASP A 58 5.15 -1.11 8.96
CA ASP A 58 3.75 -1.52 8.89
C ASP A 58 3.34 -1.77 7.44
N TRP A 59 3.80 -0.92 6.52
CA TRP A 59 3.62 -1.11 5.09
C TRP A 59 4.28 -2.40 4.59
N LEU A 60 5.56 -2.61 4.92
CA LEU A 60 6.29 -3.83 4.56
C LEU A 60 5.71 -5.09 5.23
N THR A 61 5.23 -5.00 6.49
CA THR A 61 4.64 -6.16 7.18
C THR A 61 3.28 -6.53 6.62
N GLN A 62 2.51 -5.60 6.08
CA GLN A 62 1.29 -5.94 5.34
C GLN A 62 1.60 -6.72 4.06
N PHE A 63 2.73 -6.42 3.38
CA PHE A 63 3.18 -7.21 2.23
C PHE A 63 3.84 -8.54 2.62
N VAL A 64 4.52 -8.61 3.75
CA VAL A 64 5.30 -9.79 4.19
C VAL A 64 4.49 -10.74 5.08
N ASN A 65 3.53 -10.25 5.86
CA ASN A 65 2.64 -11.07 6.71
C ASN A 65 1.39 -11.60 5.97
N GLY A 66 1.06 -11.05 4.80
CA GLY A 66 0.32 -11.82 3.83
C GLY A 66 1.21 -13.01 3.49
N ASN A 67 0.79 -14.25 3.84
CA ASN A 67 1.45 -15.46 3.39
C ASN A 67 2.00 -15.20 1.99
N ILE A 68 3.32 -15.11 1.85
CA ILE A 68 3.91 -15.07 0.51
C ILE A 68 3.57 -16.43 -0.04
N GLY A 69 2.46 -16.50 -0.77
CA GLY A 69 2.00 -17.72 -1.41
C GLY A 69 3.15 -18.29 -2.22
N GLU A 70 3.14 -19.59 -2.44
CA GLU A 70 4.14 -20.19 -3.32
C GLU A 70 4.07 -19.51 -4.69
N ALA A 71 5.23 -19.33 -5.30
CA ALA A 71 5.32 -18.75 -6.63
C ALA A 71 4.56 -19.63 -7.64
N ASN A 72 3.62 -19.07 -8.37
CA ASN A 72 2.89 -19.77 -9.41
C ASN A 72 3.82 -20.02 -10.61
N HIS A 73 4.15 -21.28 -10.88
CA HIS A 73 5.11 -21.66 -11.94
C HIS A 73 6.44 -20.89 -11.87
N GLY A 74 6.95 -20.63 -10.65
CA GLY A 74 8.20 -19.89 -10.43
C GLY A 74 8.08 -18.38 -10.59
N ARG A 75 6.88 -17.82 -10.62
CA ARG A 75 6.62 -16.39 -10.76
C ARG A 75 5.61 -15.90 -9.71
N TYR A 76 5.80 -14.67 -9.26
CA TYR A 76 4.80 -13.94 -8.49
C TYR A 76 4.04 -13.00 -9.44
N ASN A 77 2.74 -13.19 -9.55
CA ASN A 77 1.87 -12.37 -10.37
C ASN A 77 1.09 -11.42 -9.46
N ILE A 78 1.31 -10.13 -9.63
CA ILE A 78 0.72 -9.08 -8.78
C ILE A 78 -0.12 -8.18 -9.66
N LEU A 79 -1.40 -8.04 -9.34
CA LEU A 79 -2.27 -7.06 -9.99
C LEU A 79 -2.07 -5.69 -9.33
N LEU A 80 -1.65 -4.72 -10.12
CA LEU A 80 -1.56 -3.31 -9.75
C LEU A 80 -2.77 -2.59 -10.33
N ALA A 81 -3.66 -2.13 -9.47
CA ALA A 81 -4.86 -1.41 -9.85
C ALA A 81 -4.77 0.04 -9.40
N GLY A 82 -5.01 0.97 -10.29
CA GLY A 82 -5.16 2.39 -9.99
C GLY A 82 -6.60 2.81 -10.23
N GLY A 83 -7.26 3.36 -9.22
CA GLY A 83 -8.65 3.77 -9.33
C GLY A 83 -8.89 5.22 -8.90
N ASP A 84 -9.91 5.82 -9.49
CA ASP A 84 -10.43 7.11 -9.08
C ASP A 84 -11.67 6.91 -8.20
N SER A 85 -11.53 7.15 -6.89
CA SER A 85 -12.67 7.28 -5.98
C SER A 85 -13.02 8.75 -5.84
N GLY A 86 -13.80 9.29 -6.76
CA GLY A 86 -14.36 10.64 -6.64
C GLY A 86 -15.39 10.73 -5.52
N ALA A 87 -15.53 11.92 -4.91
CA ALA A 87 -16.48 12.17 -3.81
C ALA A 87 -17.96 11.91 -4.19
N ASP A 88 -18.27 11.84 -5.50
CA ASP A 88 -19.62 11.69 -6.05
C ASP A 88 -19.85 10.35 -6.79
N ARG A 89 -18.93 9.36 -6.62
CA ARG A 89 -19.06 8.07 -7.30
C ARG A 89 -19.07 6.92 -6.29
N TRP A 90 -20.11 6.10 -6.36
CA TRP A 90 -20.19 4.83 -5.65
C TRP A 90 -19.26 3.83 -6.30
N GLY A 91 -18.45 3.15 -5.46
CA GLY A 91 -17.55 2.09 -5.88
C GLY A 91 -16.16 2.58 -6.33
N LEU A 92 -15.17 1.73 -6.14
CA LEU A 92 -13.80 1.94 -6.58
C LEU A 92 -13.63 1.34 -7.97
N ARG A 93 -13.68 2.17 -9.01
CA ARG A 93 -13.49 1.71 -10.40
C ARG A 93 -12.00 1.76 -10.76
N PRO A 94 -11.37 0.63 -11.08
CA PRO A 94 -9.99 0.64 -11.54
C PRO A 94 -9.91 1.20 -12.97
N ASP A 95 -9.25 2.36 -13.11
CA ASP A 95 -9.00 3.00 -14.40
C ASP A 95 -7.66 2.57 -15.02
N SER A 96 -6.78 1.99 -14.22
CA SER A 96 -5.51 1.40 -14.65
C SER A 96 -5.37 0.00 -14.06
N LEU A 97 -5.14 -0.99 -14.91
CA LEU A 97 -4.93 -2.38 -14.52
C LEU A 97 -3.64 -2.88 -15.17
N THR A 98 -2.70 -3.33 -14.36
CA THR A 98 -1.42 -3.86 -14.83
C THR A 98 -1.02 -5.07 -14.00
N VAL A 99 -0.69 -6.19 -14.64
CA VAL A 99 -0.12 -7.34 -13.96
C VAL A 99 1.40 -7.24 -14.02
N ALA A 100 2.04 -7.23 -12.85
CA ALA A 100 3.48 -7.39 -12.70
C ALA A 100 3.79 -8.87 -12.44
N SER A 101 4.39 -9.55 -13.42
CA SER A 101 4.81 -10.94 -13.30
C SER A 101 6.31 -10.99 -13.04
N ILE A 102 6.70 -11.40 -11.84
CA ILE A 102 8.07 -11.33 -11.32
C ILE A 102 8.63 -12.75 -11.20
N ASP A 103 9.76 -13.01 -11.85
CA ASP A 103 10.48 -14.27 -11.71
C ASP A 103 11.03 -14.39 -10.28
N ALA A 104 10.65 -15.47 -9.59
CA ALA A 104 10.97 -15.68 -8.17
C ALA A 104 12.47 -15.86 -7.89
N THR A 105 13.26 -16.24 -8.90
CA THR A 105 14.68 -16.52 -8.76
C THR A 105 15.53 -15.32 -9.16
N THR A 106 15.19 -14.68 -10.30
CA THR A 106 16.01 -13.64 -10.92
C THR A 106 15.50 -12.23 -10.68
N GLY A 107 14.26 -12.07 -10.23
CA GLY A 107 13.60 -10.78 -10.07
C GLY A 107 13.22 -10.12 -11.42
N ARG A 108 13.43 -10.78 -12.56
CA ARG A 108 13.04 -10.23 -13.87
C ARG A 108 11.53 -10.08 -13.93
N THR A 109 11.08 -8.89 -14.26
CA THR A 109 9.65 -8.53 -14.24
C THR A 109 9.14 -8.26 -15.65
N VAL A 110 7.97 -8.79 -15.94
CA VAL A 110 7.16 -8.48 -17.13
C VAL A 110 5.93 -7.71 -16.66
N MET A 111 5.65 -6.58 -17.30
CA MET A 111 4.46 -5.76 -17.04
C MET A 111 3.45 -5.98 -18.16
N ILE A 112 2.23 -6.36 -17.81
CA ILE A 112 1.12 -6.60 -18.74
C ILE A 112 0.02 -5.60 -18.43
N GLY A 113 -0.09 -4.55 -19.25
CA GLY A 113 -1.16 -3.56 -19.12
C GLY A 113 -2.46 -4.05 -19.75
N LEU A 114 -3.58 -3.85 -19.06
CA LEU A 114 -4.91 -4.21 -19.53
C LEU A 114 -5.73 -2.93 -19.78
N PRO A 115 -6.31 -2.75 -20.98
CA PRO A 115 -7.18 -1.61 -21.25
C PRO A 115 -8.45 -1.65 -20.39
N ARG A 116 -8.75 -0.57 -19.69
CA ARG A 116 -9.93 -0.48 -18.82
C ARG A 116 -11.26 -0.72 -19.55
N ASN A 117 -11.32 -0.43 -20.85
CA ASN A 117 -12.47 -0.57 -21.71
C ASN A 117 -12.48 -1.87 -22.53
N MET A 118 -11.73 -2.87 -22.11
CA MET A 118 -11.77 -4.20 -22.70
C MET A 118 -13.16 -4.81 -22.52
N GLN A 119 -13.64 -5.47 -23.56
CA GLN A 119 -14.96 -6.14 -23.63
C GLN A 119 -14.80 -7.60 -24.06
N ASN A 120 -15.89 -8.37 -23.97
CA ASN A 120 -15.97 -9.74 -24.48
C ASN A 120 -14.89 -10.69 -23.95
N PHE A 121 -14.51 -10.52 -22.68
CA PHE A 121 -13.56 -11.42 -22.03
C PHE A 121 -14.27 -12.44 -21.15
N LYS A 122 -13.62 -13.57 -20.93
CA LYS A 122 -14.09 -14.60 -20.01
C LYS A 122 -13.46 -14.40 -18.64
N PHE A 123 -14.19 -14.77 -17.61
CA PHE A 123 -13.67 -14.87 -16.26
C PHE A 123 -12.92 -16.19 -16.05
N ARG A 124 -12.13 -16.27 -14.97
CA ARG A 124 -11.47 -17.49 -14.53
C ARG A 124 -12.50 -18.63 -14.41
N GLU A 125 -12.20 -19.79 -14.97
CA GLU A 125 -13.06 -20.97 -14.88
C GLU A 125 -13.27 -21.38 -13.41
N GLY A 126 -14.51 -21.75 -13.07
CA GLY A 126 -14.90 -22.15 -11.71
C GLY A 126 -15.04 -20.98 -10.73
N SER A 127 -14.94 -19.73 -11.20
CA SER A 127 -15.22 -18.57 -10.37
C SER A 127 -16.70 -18.20 -10.36
N VAL A 128 -17.14 -17.52 -9.29
CA VAL A 128 -18.52 -17.01 -9.19
C VAL A 128 -18.88 -16.12 -10.39
N MET A 129 -17.93 -15.32 -10.88
CA MET A 129 -18.13 -14.46 -12.05
C MET A 129 -18.29 -15.27 -13.35
N ALA A 130 -17.60 -16.41 -13.50
CA ALA A 130 -17.79 -17.30 -14.64
C ALA A 130 -19.16 -18.00 -14.62
N GLU A 131 -19.71 -18.27 -13.43
CA GLU A 131 -21.07 -18.81 -13.28
C GLU A 131 -22.13 -17.76 -13.66
N GLN A 132 -21.95 -16.51 -13.26
CA GLN A 132 -22.87 -15.42 -13.61
C GLN A 132 -22.78 -15.05 -15.11
N PHE A 133 -21.58 -15.12 -15.69
CA PHE A 133 -21.30 -14.76 -17.08
C PHE A 133 -20.66 -15.90 -17.88
N PRO A 134 -21.39 -17.01 -18.11
CA PRO A 134 -20.82 -18.22 -18.75
C PRO A 134 -20.37 -17.99 -20.20
N ARG A 135 -20.86 -16.95 -20.86
CA ARG A 135 -20.42 -16.54 -22.20
C ARG A 135 -19.31 -15.48 -22.19
N GLY A 136 -18.94 -14.99 -21.03
CA GLY A 136 -18.04 -13.86 -20.81
C GLY A 136 -18.80 -12.58 -20.51
N PHE A 137 -18.05 -11.51 -20.17
CA PHE A 137 -18.62 -10.19 -19.88
C PHE A 137 -18.96 -9.47 -21.19
N ASP A 138 -20.08 -9.91 -21.79
CA ASP A 138 -20.53 -9.59 -23.16
C ASP A 138 -21.93 -8.93 -23.10
N CYS A 139 -22.03 -7.73 -22.55
CA CYS A 139 -23.24 -6.93 -22.53
C CYS A 139 -22.91 -5.48 -22.95
N ASP A 140 -23.95 -4.71 -23.27
CA ASP A 140 -23.77 -3.29 -23.57
C ASP A 140 -23.14 -2.58 -22.36
N ASP A 141 -22.07 -1.81 -22.59
CA ASP A 141 -21.30 -1.12 -21.56
C ASP A 141 -20.57 -2.03 -20.53
N CYS A 142 -20.48 -3.33 -20.81
CA CYS A 142 -19.71 -4.29 -20.00
C CYS A 142 -18.20 -4.15 -20.28
N TYR A 143 -17.58 -3.20 -19.62
CA TYR A 143 -16.14 -2.93 -19.69
C TYR A 143 -15.41 -3.56 -18.50
N LEU A 144 -14.12 -3.84 -18.65
CA LEU A 144 -13.28 -4.41 -17.58
C LEU A 144 -13.29 -3.56 -16.30
N ASN A 145 -13.28 -2.25 -16.40
CA ASN A 145 -13.40 -1.36 -15.25
C ASN A 145 -14.79 -1.34 -14.59
N GLY A 146 -15.81 -1.87 -15.25
CA GLY A 146 -17.17 -2.01 -14.73
C GLY A 146 -17.36 -3.24 -13.85
N VAL A 147 -16.46 -4.23 -13.94
CA VAL A 147 -16.53 -5.48 -13.18
C VAL A 147 -16.59 -5.23 -11.67
N SER A 148 -15.75 -4.33 -11.16
CA SER A 148 -15.73 -4.04 -9.73
C SER A 148 -17.05 -3.42 -9.25
N THR A 149 -17.62 -2.50 -10.02
CA THR A 149 -18.92 -1.88 -9.68
C THR A 149 -20.04 -2.92 -9.68
N TRP A 150 -20.06 -3.80 -10.68
CA TRP A 150 -21.05 -4.86 -10.75
C TRP A 150 -20.98 -5.76 -9.51
N ALA A 151 -19.79 -6.14 -9.06
CA ALA A 151 -19.60 -6.97 -7.88
C ALA A 151 -19.98 -6.25 -6.56
N GLU A 152 -19.71 -4.95 -6.46
CA GLU A 152 -20.15 -4.11 -5.33
C GLU A 152 -21.69 -4.00 -5.25
N ASP A 153 -22.39 -4.10 -6.39
CA ASP A 153 -23.85 -4.11 -6.44
C ASP A 153 -24.43 -5.51 -6.12
N HIS A 154 -23.58 -6.58 -6.10
CA HIS A 154 -23.97 -7.99 -5.88
C HIS A 154 -23.09 -8.65 -4.80
N THR A 155 -22.94 -7.97 -3.67
CA THR A 155 -22.06 -8.43 -2.57
C THR A 155 -22.46 -9.77 -1.97
N ASP A 156 -23.72 -10.16 -2.09
CA ASP A 156 -24.28 -11.44 -1.64
C ASP A 156 -23.68 -12.65 -2.37
N LEU A 157 -23.04 -12.44 -3.51
CA LEU A 157 -22.35 -13.49 -4.27
C LEU A 157 -20.91 -13.74 -3.82
N PHE A 158 -20.35 -12.88 -2.95
CA PHE A 158 -18.95 -12.90 -2.54
C PHE A 158 -18.83 -13.10 -1.03
N ASP A 159 -17.97 -13.99 -0.61
CA ASP A 159 -17.62 -14.19 0.80
C ASP A 159 -16.35 -13.40 1.16
N SER A 160 -16.41 -12.09 0.98
CA SER A 160 -15.24 -11.19 1.11
C SER A 160 -15.68 -9.75 1.39
N ASP A 161 -14.79 -9.01 2.07
CA ASP A 161 -14.94 -7.57 2.32
C ASP A 161 -14.57 -6.70 1.11
N THR A 162 -14.07 -7.31 0.02
CA THR A 162 -13.60 -6.61 -1.19
C THR A 162 -14.13 -7.23 -2.48
N PRO A 163 -15.46 -7.38 -2.64
CA PRO A 163 -16.08 -8.08 -3.78
C PRO A 163 -15.67 -7.50 -5.13
N GLY A 164 -15.54 -6.18 -5.23
CA GLY A 164 -15.11 -5.50 -6.45
C GLY A 164 -13.71 -5.88 -6.91
N MET A 165 -12.78 -6.02 -5.97
CA MET A 165 -11.41 -6.45 -6.31
C MET A 165 -11.35 -7.94 -6.61
N ASP A 166 -12.09 -8.77 -5.89
CA ASP A 166 -12.13 -10.22 -6.13
C ASP A 166 -12.67 -10.52 -7.55
N ALA A 167 -13.75 -9.87 -7.94
CA ALA A 167 -14.28 -9.99 -9.30
C ALA A 167 -13.30 -9.48 -10.36
N THR A 168 -12.57 -8.39 -10.07
CA THR A 168 -11.53 -7.84 -10.95
C THR A 168 -10.37 -8.82 -11.10
N VAL A 169 -9.94 -9.49 -10.01
CA VAL A 169 -8.94 -10.56 -10.05
C VAL A 169 -9.43 -11.71 -10.95
N MET A 170 -10.66 -12.20 -10.75
CA MET A 170 -11.26 -13.27 -11.58
C MET A 170 -11.29 -12.89 -13.07
N ALA A 171 -11.56 -11.62 -13.39
CA ALA A 171 -11.52 -11.11 -14.76
C ALA A 171 -10.10 -11.13 -15.34
N VAL A 172 -9.13 -10.58 -14.59
CA VAL A 172 -7.73 -10.49 -15.03
C VAL A 172 -7.11 -11.89 -15.19
N GLU A 173 -7.40 -12.81 -14.30
CA GLU A 173 -6.99 -14.22 -14.41
C GLU A 173 -7.59 -14.89 -15.65
N GLY A 174 -8.87 -14.64 -15.93
CA GLY A 174 -9.52 -15.16 -17.13
C GLY A 174 -8.95 -14.60 -18.43
N ILE A 175 -8.58 -13.32 -18.44
CA ILE A 175 -7.98 -12.63 -19.60
C ILE A 175 -6.54 -13.09 -19.85
N THR A 176 -5.74 -13.17 -18.79
CA THR A 176 -4.29 -13.42 -18.89
C THR A 176 -3.92 -14.90 -18.84
N GLY A 177 -4.78 -15.74 -18.26
CA GLY A 177 -4.47 -17.13 -17.95
C GLY A 177 -3.43 -17.28 -16.83
N LEU A 178 -3.17 -16.21 -16.08
CA LEU A 178 -2.21 -16.21 -14.97
C LEU A 178 -2.96 -16.31 -13.65
N ASP A 179 -2.52 -17.20 -12.76
CA ASP A 179 -2.97 -17.18 -11.37
C ASP A 179 -2.31 -16.01 -10.64
N LEU A 180 -3.10 -15.11 -10.08
CA LEU A 180 -2.61 -13.94 -9.33
C LEU A 180 -2.32 -14.32 -7.89
N ASN A 181 -1.15 -13.91 -7.38
CA ASN A 181 -0.75 -14.13 -5.99
C ASN A 181 -1.28 -13.00 -5.09
N TYR A 182 -1.26 -11.76 -5.61
CA TYR A 182 -1.62 -10.56 -4.85
C TYR A 182 -2.27 -9.52 -5.74
N TRP A 183 -2.99 -8.61 -5.11
CA TRP A 183 -3.41 -7.37 -5.73
C TRP A 183 -3.09 -6.16 -4.83
N VAL A 184 -2.84 -5.04 -5.46
CA VAL A 184 -2.63 -3.74 -4.79
C VAL A 184 -3.48 -2.72 -5.49
N MET A 185 -4.29 -2.00 -4.73
CA MET A 185 -5.11 -0.91 -5.23
C MET A 185 -4.63 0.43 -4.67
N VAL A 186 -4.37 1.37 -5.55
CA VAL A 186 -4.01 2.76 -5.20
C VAL A 186 -5.09 3.69 -5.73
N ASN A 187 -5.64 4.53 -4.87
CA ASN A 187 -6.60 5.55 -5.25
C ASN A 187 -5.97 6.96 -5.16
N MET A 188 -6.60 7.95 -5.79
CA MET A 188 -6.11 9.34 -5.78
C MET A 188 -6.08 9.99 -4.38
N LYS A 189 -6.75 9.42 -3.37
CA LYS A 189 -6.66 9.86 -1.97
C LYS A 189 -5.41 9.33 -1.28
N GLY A 190 -4.73 8.33 -1.86
CA GLY A 190 -3.49 7.75 -1.34
C GLY A 190 -2.22 8.48 -1.81
N PHE A 191 -2.37 9.46 -2.69
CA PHE A 191 -1.34 10.39 -3.11
C PHE A 191 -1.51 11.70 -2.36
#